data_b5e620b3b0b2ca7bb8a4ba31263a10a7
#
_entry.id   b5e620b3b0b2ca7bb8a4ba31263a10a7
#
_cell.length_a   1.000
_cell.length_b   1.000
_cell.length_c   1.000
_cell.angle_alpha   90.00
_cell.angle_beta   90.00
_cell.angle_gamma   90.00
#
_symmetry.space_group_name_H-M   'P 1'
#
loop_
_entity.id
_entity.type
_entity.pdbx_description
1 polymer ?
#
loop_
_entity_poly.entity_id
_entity_poly.type
_entity_poly.pdbx_seq_one_letter_code
_entity_poly.pdbx_strand_id
1 'polypeptide(L)'
;PEMLVSARAMKRAMEHLRPLLVQSDGKTGPTAVCGTVTGDLHDIGISLVGMMLEGAGFEVIYLGPDNTADQFLDAMEKENAQVLCISALLTTTIKNMKGVVERAKERKIRNQMKIYVGGAPVTEKFAKDIESDGYRPDAGQGVKMIKEDLSLSGQIQ
;
A
#
# COMPACT_ATOMS: atom_id res chain seq x y z
N PRO A 1 22.34 -5.31 -15.66
CA PRO A 1 21.72 -6.52 -16.23
C PRO A 1 21.30 -7.55 -15.18
N GLU A 2 22.17 -7.86 -14.22
CA GLU A 2 21.88 -8.86 -13.17
C GLU A 2 20.73 -8.44 -12.25
N MET A 3 20.65 -7.16 -11.90
CA MET A 3 19.53 -6.62 -11.09
C MET A 3 18.21 -6.70 -11.84
N LEU A 4 18.19 -6.46 -13.15
CA LEU A 4 16.98 -6.59 -13.97
C LEU A 4 16.53 -8.05 -14.09
N VAL A 5 17.47 -8.98 -14.20
CA VAL A 5 17.18 -10.43 -14.24
C VAL A 5 16.58 -10.88 -12.90
N SER A 6 17.16 -10.43 -11.79
CA SER A 6 16.66 -10.75 -10.44
C SER A 6 15.27 -10.18 -10.21
N ALA A 7 15.02 -8.94 -10.63
CA ALA A 7 13.70 -8.32 -10.54
C ALA A 7 12.65 -9.07 -11.35
N ARG A 8 12.97 -9.50 -12.57
CA ARG A 8 12.09 -10.31 -13.42
C ARG A 8 11.80 -11.67 -12.79
N ALA A 9 12.83 -12.33 -12.25
CA ALA A 9 12.67 -13.61 -11.56
C ALA A 9 11.75 -13.47 -10.35
N MET A 10 11.92 -12.42 -9.55
CA MET A 10 11.07 -12.12 -8.40
C MET A 10 9.61 -11.88 -8.82
N LYS A 11 9.37 -11.07 -9.85
CA LYS A 11 8.02 -10.83 -10.37
C LYS A 11 7.35 -12.12 -10.83
N ARG A 12 8.06 -12.99 -11.56
CA ARG A 12 7.55 -14.29 -11.98
C ARG A 12 7.23 -15.20 -10.80
N ALA A 13 8.12 -15.25 -9.80
CA ALA A 13 7.86 -16.00 -8.58
C ALA A 13 6.59 -15.52 -7.88
N MET A 14 6.36 -14.20 -7.82
CA MET A 14 5.17 -13.60 -7.24
C MET A 14 3.91 -13.96 -8.03
N GLU A 15 3.96 -13.97 -9.36
CA GLU A 15 2.85 -14.39 -10.21
C GLU A 15 2.44 -15.86 -9.95
N HIS A 16 3.42 -16.74 -9.70
CA HIS A 16 3.16 -18.13 -9.33
C HIS A 16 2.61 -18.28 -7.90
N LEU A 17 3.02 -17.42 -6.99
CA LEU A 17 2.55 -17.45 -5.60
C LEU A 17 1.14 -16.86 -5.45
N ARG A 18 0.76 -15.94 -6.31
CA ARG A 18 -0.53 -15.25 -6.23
C ARG A 18 -1.74 -16.20 -6.12
N PRO A 19 -1.89 -17.23 -6.97
CA PRO A 19 -3.01 -18.16 -6.85
C PRO A 19 -3.03 -18.96 -5.55
N LEU A 20 -1.86 -19.16 -4.93
CA LEU A 20 -1.73 -19.89 -3.65
C LEU A 20 -2.06 -18.99 -2.46
N LEU A 21 -1.82 -17.68 -2.57
CA LEU A 21 -2.08 -16.69 -1.51
C LEU A 21 -3.52 -16.17 -1.57
N VAL A 22 -4.10 -16.06 -2.77
CA VAL A 22 -5.46 -15.58 -3.01
C VAL A 22 -6.43 -16.76 -3.03
N GLN A 23 -6.82 -17.25 -1.87
CA GLN A 23 -7.79 -18.35 -1.73
C GLN A 23 -9.22 -17.87 -1.45
N SER A 24 -9.53 -16.61 -1.69
CA SER A 24 -10.85 -16.10 -1.34
C SER A 24 -11.87 -16.29 -2.46
N ASP A 25 -12.84 -17.13 -2.20
CA ASP A 25 -14.09 -17.21 -2.95
C ASP A 25 -14.98 -16.01 -2.56
N GLY A 26 -14.97 -14.97 -3.39
CA GLY A 26 -15.84 -13.82 -3.21
C GLY A 26 -15.19 -12.67 -2.41
N LYS A 27 -15.00 -11.56 -3.07
CA LYS A 27 -14.44 -10.33 -2.52
C LYS A 27 -15.52 -9.57 -1.74
N THR A 28 -15.60 -9.82 -0.44
CA THR A 28 -16.52 -9.11 0.47
C THR A 28 -15.79 -8.22 1.48
N GLY A 29 -14.46 -8.17 1.41
CA GLY A 29 -13.63 -7.40 2.32
C GLY A 29 -13.44 -5.93 1.88
N PRO A 30 -12.73 -5.15 2.69
CA PRO A 30 -12.40 -3.77 2.37
C PRO A 30 -11.57 -3.65 1.09
N THR A 31 -11.61 -2.48 0.47
CA THR A 31 -10.80 -2.17 -0.71
C THR A 31 -9.54 -1.42 -0.31
N ALA A 32 -8.41 -1.87 -0.79
CA ALA A 32 -7.10 -1.24 -0.61
C ALA A 32 -6.53 -0.79 -1.95
N VAL A 33 -5.98 0.42 -1.98
CA VAL A 33 -5.21 0.95 -3.11
C VAL A 33 -3.73 0.84 -2.76
N CYS A 34 -2.92 0.29 -3.65
CA CYS A 34 -1.50 0.06 -3.44
C CYS A 34 -0.67 0.63 -4.59
N GLY A 35 0.42 1.33 -4.27
CA GLY A 35 1.34 1.84 -5.26
C GLY A 35 2.57 2.50 -4.66
N THR A 36 3.53 2.88 -5.52
CA THR A 36 4.68 3.66 -5.12
C THR A 36 4.47 5.15 -5.40
N VAL A 37 5.15 5.99 -4.61
CA VAL A 37 5.08 7.45 -4.76
C VAL A 37 5.79 7.95 -6.03
N THR A 38 5.54 9.18 -6.39
CA THR A 38 6.18 9.87 -7.51
C THR A 38 7.70 9.71 -7.49
N GLY A 39 8.24 9.32 -8.62
CA GLY A 39 9.68 9.12 -8.84
C GLY A 39 10.21 7.77 -8.38
N ASP A 40 9.39 6.92 -7.77
CA ASP A 40 9.83 5.62 -7.29
C ASP A 40 9.28 4.48 -8.18
N LEU A 41 10.19 3.69 -8.76
CA LEU A 41 9.84 2.58 -9.64
C LEU A 41 9.89 1.20 -8.95
N HIS A 42 10.22 1.16 -7.64
CA HIS A 42 10.44 -0.07 -6.90
C HIS A 42 9.13 -0.62 -6.33
N ASP A 43 8.38 -1.34 -7.14
CA ASP A 43 7.02 -1.80 -6.85
C ASP A 43 6.91 -3.23 -6.28
N ILE A 44 8.02 -3.98 -6.15
CA ILE A 44 7.98 -5.38 -5.70
C ILE A 44 7.44 -5.48 -4.27
N GLY A 45 7.93 -4.64 -3.36
CA GLY A 45 7.50 -4.67 -1.95
C GLY A 45 6.02 -4.37 -1.78
N ILE A 46 5.52 -3.35 -2.46
CA ILE A 46 4.10 -2.99 -2.39
C ILE A 46 3.20 -4.02 -3.07
N SER A 47 3.70 -4.68 -4.13
CA SER A 47 2.97 -5.78 -4.77
C SER A 47 2.83 -6.97 -3.83
N LEU A 48 3.86 -7.27 -3.03
CA LEU A 48 3.79 -8.32 -2.01
C LEU A 48 2.74 -7.97 -0.94
N VAL A 49 2.75 -6.74 -0.45
CA VAL A 49 1.72 -6.26 0.51
C VAL A 49 0.32 -6.45 -0.08
N GLY A 50 0.12 -6.03 -1.31
CA GLY A 50 -1.17 -6.18 -1.99
C GLY A 50 -1.62 -7.63 -2.10
N MET A 51 -0.73 -8.56 -2.50
CA MET A 51 -1.05 -9.98 -2.55
C MET A 51 -1.41 -10.57 -1.19
N MET A 52 -0.72 -10.15 -0.13
CA MET A 52 -1.03 -10.60 1.23
C MET A 52 -2.38 -10.04 1.71
N LEU A 53 -2.72 -8.81 1.33
CA LEU A 53 -4.05 -8.24 1.59
C LEU A 53 -5.14 -8.98 0.82
N GLU A 54 -4.91 -9.33 -0.44
CA GLU A 54 -5.84 -10.19 -1.21
C GLU A 54 -6.07 -11.53 -0.51
N GLY A 55 -5.01 -12.17 -0.04
CA GLY A 55 -5.09 -13.40 0.75
C GLY A 55 -5.86 -13.24 2.06
N ALA A 56 -5.90 -12.03 2.61
CA ALA A 56 -6.67 -11.68 3.81
C ALA A 56 -8.13 -11.26 3.50
N GLY A 57 -8.57 -11.33 2.22
CA GLY A 57 -9.94 -11.03 1.82
C GLY A 57 -10.18 -9.61 1.32
N PHE A 58 -9.13 -8.79 1.18
CA PHE A 58 -9.26 -7.43 0.63
C PHE A 58 -9.44 -7.48 -0.90
N GLU A 59 -10.18 -6.52 -1.42
CA GLU A 59 -10.07 -6.15 -2.83
C GLU A 59 -8.89 -5.19 -2.99
N VAL A 60 -7.93 -5.49 -3.87
CA VAL A 60 -6.73 -4.67 -4.04
C VAL A 60 -6.68 -4.06 -5.43
N ILE A 61 -6.52 -2.75 -5.47
CA ILE A 61 -6.33 -1.95 -6.68
C ILE A 61 -4.85 -1.59 -6.75
N TYR A 62 -4.15 -2.15 -7.72
CA TYR A 62 -2.73 -1.87 -7.95
C TYR A 62 -2.57 -0.70 -8.92
N LEU A 63 -1.98 0.39 -8.45
CA LEU A 63 -1.64 1.52 -9.32
C LEU A 63 -0.25 1.39 -9.95
N GLY A 64 0.55 0.42 -9.45
CA GLY A 64 1.91 0.24 -9.94
C GLY A 64 2.86 1.33 -9.45
N PRO A 65 3.99 1.55 -10.17
CA PRO A 65 4.99 2.53 -9.78
C PRO A 65 4.63 3.96 -10.19
N ASP A 66 5.28 4.92 -9.55
CA ASP A 66 5.32 6.34 -9.93
C ASP A 66 3.94 7.02 -9.98
N ASN A 67 3.31 7.14 -8.82
CA ASN A 67 1.99 7.76 -8.70
C ASN A 67 2.05 9.11 -7.98
N THR A 68 1.32 10.09 -8.52
CA THR A 68 1.11 11.38 -7.86
C THR A 68 0.11 11.24 -6.71
N ALA A 69 0.10 12.23 -5.82
CA ALA A 69 -0.89 12.29 -4.74
C ALA A 69 -2.33 12.26 -5.29
N ASP A 70 -2.60 13.01 -6.34
CA ASP A 70 -3.95 13.02 -6.94
C ASP A 70 -4.31 11.69 -7.58
N GLN A 71 -3.38 10.97 -8.21
CA GLN A 71 -3.66 9.63 -8.73
C GLN A 71 -4.06 8.64 -7.62
N PHE A 72 -3.36 8.67 -6.48
CA PHE A 72 -3.75 7.86 -5.33
C PHE A 72 -5.15 8.21 -4.81
N LEU A 73 -5.41 9.50 -4.61
CA LEU A 73 -6.66 9.94 -4.02
C LEU A 73 -7.85 9.78 -4.98
N ASP A 74 -7.65 9.98 -6.27
CA ASP A 74 -8.68 9.71 -7.28
C ASP A 74 -9.07 8.23 -7.29
N ALA A 75 -8.09 7.32 -7.20
CA ALA A 75 -8.36 5.90 -7.09
C ALA A 75 -9.10 5.55 -5.79
N MET A 76 -8.71 6.16 -4.66
CA MET A 76 -9.39 5.96 -3.38
C MET A 76 -10.86 6.36 -3.44
N GLU A 77 -11.17 7.50 -4.04
CA GLU A 77 -12.54 7.98 -4.18
C GLU A 77 -13.34 7.17 -5.20
N LYS A 78 -12.75 6.88 -6.36
CA LYS A 78 -13.40 6.09 -7.43
C LYS A 78 -13.81 4.70 -6.96
N GLU A 79 -12.92 4.02 -6.24
CA GLU A 79 -13.12 2.66 -5.77
C GLU A 79 -13.79 2.59 -4.38
N ASN A 80 -14.10 3.74 -3.79
CA ASN A 80 -14.60 3.84 -2.42
C ASN A 80 -13.74 3.04 -1.44
N ALA A 81 -12.42 3.16 -1.56
CA ALA A 81 -11.44 2.38 -0.82
C ALA A 81 -11.24 2.91 0.60
N GLN A 82 -10.99 1.99 1.54
CA GLN A 82 -10.77 2.31 2.95
C GLN A 82 -9.29 2.42 3.31
N VAL A 83 -8.43 1.74 2.55
CA VAL A 83 -7.01 1.60 2.84
C VAL A 83 -6.17 2.09 1.67
N LEU A 84 -5.19 2.93 1.96
CA LEU A 84 -4.15 3.36 1.03
C LEU A 84 -2.79 2.88 1.54
N CYS A 85 -2.12 2.05 0.77
CA CYS A 85 -0.77 1.58 1.04
C CYS A 85 0.20 2.21 0.06
N ILE A 86 1.15 3.00 0.56
CA ILE A 86 2.14 3.67 -0.26
C ILE A 86 3.56 3.27 0.12
N SER A 87 4.40 3.11 -0.89
CA SER A 87 5.77 2.64 -0.73
C SER A 87 6.77 3.57 -1.40
N ALA A 88 7.95 3.67 -0.82
CA ALA A 88 9.12 4.31 -1.41
C ALA A 88 10.38 3.57 -0.97
N LEU A 89 11.33 3.38 -1.90
CA LEU A 89 12.59 2.70 -1.61
C LEU A 89 13.77 3.68 -1.49
N LEU A 90 13.64 4.90 -1.99
CA LEU A 90 14.72 5.88 -2.05
C LEU A 90 14.52 7.00 -1.01
N THR A 91 15.62 7.46 -0.43
CA THR A 91 15.61 8.63 0.46
C THR A 91 15.15 9.91 -0.26
N THR A 92 15.32 9.96 -1.58
CA THR A 92 14.88 11.08 -2.43
C THR A 92 13.38 11.08 -2.69
N THR A 93 12.72 9.92 -2.64
CA THR A 93 11.29 9.77 -2.95
C THR A 93 10.40 9.71 -1.72
N ILE A 94 10.93 9.32 -0.57
CA ILE A 94 10.17 9.17 0.68
C ILE A 94 9.39 10.44 1.06
N LYS A 95 9.92 11.60 0.77
CA LYS A 95 9.28 12.91 1.05
C LYS A 95 7.93 13.07 0.34
N ASN A 96 7.73 12.37 -0.78
CA ASN A 96 6.49 12.43 -1.54
C ASN A 96 5.31 11.75 -0.82
N MET A 97 5.58 10.90 0.16
CA MET A 97 4.53 10.33 1.03
C MET A 97 3.81 11.40 1.84
N LYS A 98 4.55 12.38 2.35
CA LYS A 98 3.98 13.53 3.07
C LYS A 98 3.00 14.29 2.17
N GLY A 99 3.38 14.51 0.92
CA GLY A 99 2.53 15.18 -0.07
C GLY A 99 1.17 14.48 -0.28
N VAL A 100 1.14 13.16 -0.24
CA VAL A 100 -0.11 12.39 -0.34
C VAL A 100 -1.02 12.69 0.87
N VAL A 101 -0.48 12.64 2.08
CA VAL A 101 -1.25 12.93 3.31
C VAL A 101 -1.76 14.37 3.31
N GLU A 102 -0.91 15.32 2.96
CA GLU A 102 -1.28 16.75 2.90
C GLU A 102 -2.37 16.98 1.85
N ARG A 103 -2.25 16.37 0.68
CA ARG A 103 -3.26 16.49 -0.38
C ARG A 103 -4.61 15.90 0.04
N ALA A 104 -4.61 14.79 0.78
CA ALA A 104 -5.83 14.22 1.34
C ALA A 104 -6.51 15.19 2.33
N LYS A 105 -5.73 15.92 3.13
CA LYS A 105 -6.25 16.97 4.02
C LYS A 105 -6.83 18.14 3.23
N GLU A 106 -6.13 18.62 2.21
CA GLU A 106 -6.62 19.71 1.33
C GLU A 106 -7.94 19.35 0.67
N ARG A 107 -8.08 18.09 0.20
CA ARG A 107 -9.33 17.56 -0.39
C ARG A 107 -10.41 17.26 0.65
N LYS A 108 -10.11 17.38 1.94
CA LYS A 108 -11.02 17.09 3.07
C LYS A 108 -11.51 15.64 3.12
N ILE A 109 -10.69 14.71 2.62
CA ILE A 109 -10.99 13.27 2.60
C ILE A 109 -10.06 12.45 3.50
N ARG A 110 -9.10 13.09 4.19
CA ARG A 110 -8.11 12.39 5.02
C ARG A 110 -8.74 11.46 6.07
N ASN A 111 -9.86 11.85 6.65
CA ASN A 111 -10.55 11.07 7.68
C ASN A 111 -11.41 9.92 7.12
N GLN A 112 -11.53 9.82 5.81
CA GLN A 112 -12.32 8.78 5.15
C GLN A 112 -11.49 7.53 4.84
N MET A 113 -10.18 7.56 5.11
CA MET A 113 -9.27 6.48 4.75
C MET A 113 -8.18 6.27 5.81
N LYS A 114 -7.58 5.08 5.80
CA LYS A 114 -6.36 4.77 6.52
C LYS A 114 -5.19 4.77 5.55
N ILE A 115 -4.12 5.50 5.87
CA ILE A 115 -2.90 5.61 5.04
C ILE A 115 -1.75 4.92 5.76
N TYR A 116 -1.21 3.89 5.13
CA TYR A 116 -0.07 3.13 5.62
C TYR A 116 1.13 3.34 4.70
N VAL A 117 2.29 3.46 5.30
CA VAL A 117 3.55 3.73 4.59
C VAL A 117 4.57 2.63 4.85
N GLY A 118 5.39 2.33 3.86
CA GLY A 118 6.43 1.33 3.95
C GLY A 118 7.56 1.56 2.95
N GLY A 119 8.61 0.76 3.11
CA GLY A 119 9.83 0.83 2.30
C GLY A 119 11.08 0.99 3.16
N ALA A 120 12.23 0.60 2.62
CA ALA A 120 13.49 0.52 3.37
C ALA A 120 13.88 1.83 4.11
N PRO A 121 13.72 3.04 3.54
CA PRO A 121 14.07 4.28 4.25
C PRO A 121 13.01 4.76 5.24
N VAL A 122 11.81 4.15 5.25
CA VAL A 122 10.72 4.56 6.12
C VAL A 122 11.00 4.11 7.56
N THR A 123 10.74 5.00 8.50
CA THR A 123 10.82 4.74 9.94
C THR A 123 9.49 5.02 10.61
N GLU A 124 9.30 4.49 11.81
CA GLU A 124 8.10 4.78 12.60
C GLU A 124 8.00 6.28 12.92
N LYS A 125 9.13 6.92 13.22
CA LYS A 125 9.18 8.37 13.45
C LYS A 125 8.69 9.13 12.22
N PHE A 126 9.21 8.81 11.03
CA PHE A 126 8.79 9.45 9.79
C PHE A 126 7.29 9.26 9.54
N ALA A 127 6.78 8.04 9.72
CA ALA A 127 5.36 7.75 9.55
C ALA A 127 4.47 8.59 10.48
N LYS A 128 4.88 8.79 11.73
CA LYS A 128 4.20 9.66 12.68
C LYS A 128 4.30 11.13 12.30
N ASP A 129 5.47 11.58 11.90
CA ASP A 129 5.72 12.99 11.53
C ASP A 129 4.86 13.42 10.33
N ILE A 130 4.59 12.53 9.38
CA ILE A 130 3.70 12.82 8.24
C ILE A 130 2.21 12.55 8.54
N GLU A 131 1.89 12.10 9.74
CA GLU A 131 0.53 11.78 10.18
C GLU A 131 -0.14 10.66 9.34
N SER A 132 0.65 9.66 8.95
CA SER A 132 0.10 8.40 8.43
C SER A 132 -0.55 7.59 9.56
N ASP A 133 -1.35 6.60 9.21
CA ASP A 133 -2.01 5.74 10.21
C ASP A 133 -1.10 4.60 10.70
N GLY A 134 -0.02 4.30 10.00
CA GLY A 134 0.93 3.32 10.50
C GLY A 134 2.05 2.93 9.55
N TYR A 135 3.02 2.24 10.14
CA TYR A 135 4.21 1.68 9.49
C TYR A 135 4.59 0.37 10.18
N ARG A 136 5.12 -0.56 9.42
CA ARG A 136 5.81 -1.75 9.96
C ARG A 136 7.03 -2.07 9.08
N PRO A 137 8.06 -2.72 9.65
CA PRO A 137 9.32 -2.97 8.92
C PRO A 137 9.22 -4.01 7.80
N ASP A 138 8.17 -4.82 7.79
CA ASP A 138 7.96 -5.83 6.75
C ASP A 138 6.47 -5.96 6.37
N ALA A 139 6.23 -6.60 5.22
CA ALA A 139 4.89 -6.77 4.66
C ALA A 139 3.96 -7.58 5.58
N GLY A 140 4.46 -8.64 6.20
CA GLY A 140 3.65 -9.51 7.07
C GLY A 140 3.11 -8.76 8.29
N GLN A 141 4.00 -8.03 8.97
CA GLN A 141 3.61 -7.20 10.12
C GLN A 141 2.70 -6.05 9.68
N GLY A 142 2.95 -5.46 8.51
CA GLY A 142 2.11 -4.41 7.94
C GLY A 142 0.67 -4.86 7.69
N VAL A 143 0.51 -5.99 7.03
CA VAL A 143 -0.83 -6.56 6.75
C VAL A 143 -1.55 -6.93 8.04
N LYS A 144 -0.86 -7.51 9.02
CA LYS A 144 -1.43 -7.80 10.34
C LYS A 144 -1.95 -6.54 11.02
N MET A 145 -1.17 -5.46 11.03
CA MET A 145 -1.56 -4.17 11.58
C MET A 145 -2.81 -3.62 10.89
N ILE A 146 -2.85 -3.63 9.56
CA ILE A 146 -4.01 -3.16 8.79
C ILE A 146 -5.27 -3.94 9.14
N LYS A 147 -5.18 -5.25 9.23
CA LYS A 147 -6.31 -6.10 9.64
C LYS A 147 -6.82 -5.77 11.05
N GLU A 148 -5.90 -5.60 11.99
CA GLU A 148 -6.24 -5.25 13.38
C GLU A 148 -6.91 -3.87 13.45
N ASP A 149 -6.37 -2.87 12.78
CA ASP A 149 -6.91 -1.52 12.77
C ASP A 149 -8.32 -1.45 12.17
N LEU A 150 -8.57 -2.20 11.09
CA LEU A 150 -9.89 -2.25 10.47
C LEU A 150 -10.89 -3.08 11.27
N SER A 151 -10.46 -4.13 11.95
CA SER A 151 -11.30 -4.91 12.86
C SER A 151 -11.78 -4.05 14.03
N LEU A 152 -10.88 -3.25 14.62
CA LEU A 152 -11.23 -2.31 15.70
C LEU A 152 -12.19 -1.22 15.24
N SER A 153 -12.15 -0.82 13.96
CA SER A 153 -13.08 0.15 13.39
C SER A 153 -14.39 -0.46 12.87
N GLY A 154 -14.58 -1.79 13.00
CA GLY A 154 -15.78 -2.50 12.57
C GLY A 154 -15.91 -2.73 11.07
N GLN A 155 -14.83 -2.55 10.30
CA GLN A 155 -14.83 -2.70 8.83
C GLN A 155 -14.48 -4.11 8.36
N ILE A 156 -13.98 -4.97 9.25
CA ILE A 156 -13.77 -6.41 9.01
C ILE A 156 -14.48 -7.19 10.13
N GLN A 157 -15.26 -8.15 9.72
CA GLN A 157 -15.85 -9.13 10.63
C GLN A 157 -14.92 -10.33 10.84
#